data_05925ffdda44645a2d6152c70fc93d6d
#
_entry.id   05925ffdda44645a2d6152c70fc93d6d
#
_cell.length_a   1.000
_cell.length_b   1.000
_cell.length_c   1.000
_cell.angle_alpha   90.00
_cell.angle_beta   90.00
_cell.angle_gamma   90.00
#
_symmetry.space_group_name_H-M   'P 1'
#
loop_
_entity.id
_entity.type
_entity.pdbx_description
1 polymer ?
#
loop_
_entity_poly.entity_id
_entity_poly.type
_entity_poly.pdbx_seq_one_letter_code
_entity_poly.pdbx_strand_id
1 'polypeptide(L)'
;KVKIANVPNKCVVTIYTVNGIKIRQFKKDSSVTSIDWDLTNHASTPIASGFYIIHVKDLTSGGEKTVKFYAAMRQVDLNTF
;
A
#
# COMPACT_ATOMS: atom_id res chain seq x y z
N LYS A 1 6.03 -10.63 -4.21
CA LYS A 1 6.13 -9.70 -3.07
C LYS A 1 6.45 -8.30 -3.59
N VAL A 2 5.73 -7.31 -3.12
CA VAL A 2 5.94 -5.92 -3.47
C VAL A 2 6.42 -5.17 -2.24
N LYS A 3 7.47 -4.36 -2.41
CA LYS A 3 7.96 -3.48 -1.37
C LYS A 3 7.36 -2.09 -1.56
N ILE A 4 6.63 -1.62 -0.57
CA ILE A 4 6.09 -0.25 -0.55
C ILE A 4 7.07 0.60 0.25
N ALA A 5 7.84 1.45 -0.44
CA ALA A 5 8.94 2.20 0.14
C ALA A 5 8.54 3.63 0.50
N ASN A 6 9.30 4.23 1.42
CA ASN A 6 9.12 5.61 1.88
C ASN A 6 7.77 5.87 2.54
N VAL A 7 7.30 4.89 3.33
CA VAL A 7 6.09 5.06 4.13
C VAL A 7 6.40 5.85 5.40
N PRO A 8 5.46 6.66 5.89
CA PRO A 8 5.63 7.38 7.16
C PRO A 8 5.80 6.42 8.34
N ASN A 9 6.36 6.94 9.44
CA ASN A 9 6.56 6.15 10.65
C ASN A 9 5.25 5.65 11.24
N LYS A 10 4.25 6.50 11.29
CA LYS A 10 2.91 6.18 11.77
C LYS A 10 1.92 6.36 10.62
N CYS A 11 1.40 5.27 10.08
CA CYS A 11 0.51 5.37 8.93
C CYS A 11 -0.44 4.18 8.81
N VAL A 12 -1.47 4.37 8.01
CA VAL A 12 -2.35 3.31 7.56
C VAL A 12 -2.23 3.21 6.05
N VAL A 13 -1.86 2.04 5.55
CA VAL A 13 -1.76 1.76 4.12
C VAL A 13 -2.92 0.87 3.74
N THR A 14 -3.77 1.32 2.85
CA THR A 14 -4.94 0.58 2.38
C THR A 14 -4.84 0.35 0.89
N ILE A 15 -5.12 -0.87 0.47
CA ILE A 15 -5.05 -1.25 -0.94
C ILE A 15 -6.46 -1.52 -1.43
N TYR A 16 -6.83 -0.84 -2.53
CA TYR A 16 -8.14 -0.93 -3.15
C TYR A 16 -8.05 -1.44 -4.58
N THR A 17 -9.12 -2.07 -5.05
CA THR A 17 -9.30 -2.25 -6.50
C THR A 17 -9.57 -0.90 -7.15
N VAL A 18 -9.47 -0.83 -8.48
CA VAL A 18 -9.81 0.40 -9.21
C VAL A 18 -11.28 0.79 -9.04
N ASN A 19 -12.12 -0.14 -8.64
CA ASN A 19 -13.54 0.12 -8.35
C ASN A 19 -13.77 0.59 -6.91
N GLY A 20 -12.71 0.73 -6.10
CA GLY A 20 -12.83 1.23 -4.74
C GLY A 20 -13.09 0.16 -3.68
N ILE A 21 -12.95 -1.11 -4.00
CA ILE A 21 -13.13 -2.20 -3.03
C ILE A 21 -11.82 -2.40 -2.26
N LYS A 22 -11.90 -2.30 -0.93
CA LYS A 22 -10.74 -2.54 -0.07
C LYS A 22 -10.39 -4.02 -0.05
N ILE A 23 -9.12 -4.35 -0.34
CA ILE A 23 -8.65 -5.74 -0.35
C ILE A 23 -7.61 -6.02 0.73
N ARG A 24 -6.89 -5.02 1.19
CA ARG A 24 -5.85 -5.20 2.22
C ARG A 24 -5.63 -3.89 2.96
N GLN A 25 -5.27 -3.98 4.24
CA GLN A 25 -4.90 -2.82 5.03
C GLN A 25 -3.77 -3.18 5.98
N PHE A 26 -2.77 -2.29 6.05
CA PHE A 26 -1.66 -2.39 7.00
C PHE A 26 -1.66 -1.18 7.91
N LYS A 27 -1.47 -1.42 9.20
CA LYS A 27 -1.21 -0.35 10.16
C LYS A 27 0.25 -0.44 10.55
N LYS A 28 0.94 0.69 10.48
CA LYS A 28 2.36 0.77 10.78
C LYS A 28 2.61 1.83 11.85
N ASP A 29 3.40 1.46 12.85
CA ASP A 29 3.85 2.38 13.90
C ASP A 29 5.29 2.01 14.26
N SER A 30 6.22 2.38 13.39
CA SER A 30 7.64 2.10 13.58
C SER A 30 8.48 2.99 12.68
N SER A 31 9.79 3.02 12.94
CA SER A 31 10.73 3.79 12.12
C SER A 31 11.14 3.08 10.83
N VAL A 32 10.67 1.87 10.60
CA VAL A 32 10.91 1.16 9.34
C VAL A 32 10.23 1.94 8.20
N THR A 33 10.94 2.14 7.09
CA THR A 33 10.47 3.00 6.00
C THR A 33 9.78 2.24 4.87
N SER A 34 9.54 0.95 5.04
CA SER A 34 8.89 0.14 4.00
C SER A 34 7.94 -0.88 4.58
N ILE A 35 7.00 -1.32 3.75
CA ILE A 35 6.08 -2.42 4.03
C ILE A 35 6.21 -3.42 2.90
N ASP A 36 6.36 -4.69 3.22
CA ASP A 36 6.34 -5.77 2.25
C ASP A 36 4.91 -6.33 2.14
N TRP A 37 4.41 -6.39 0.92
CA TRP A 37 3.09 -6.95 0.64
C TRP A 37 3.26 -8.17 -0.26
N ASP A 38 2.66 -9.27 0.13
CA ASP A 38 2.76 -10.55 -0.57
C ASP A 38 1.71 -10.72 -1.68
N LEU A 39 1.03 -9.63 -2.07
CA LEU A 39 0.01 -9.62 -3.13
C LEU A 39 -1.20 -10.50 -2.80
N THR A 40 -1.55 -10.57 -1.52
CA THR A 40 -2.75 -11.29 -1.07
C THR A 40 -3.77 -10.32 -0.47
N ASN A 41 -5.04 -10.73 -0.45
CA ASN A 41 -6.09 -10.02 0.24
C ASN A 41 -6.12 -10.39 1.74
N HIS A 42 -7.12 -9.92 2.48
CA HIS A 42 -7.28 -10.22 3.90
C HIS A 42 -7.44 -11.72 4.20
N ALA A 43 -7.93 -12.49 3.26
CA ALA A 43 -8.11 -13.94 3.41
C ALA A 43 -6.86 -14.73 2.98
N SER A 44 -5.74 -14.06 2.75
CA SER A 44 -4.50 -14.65 2.26
C SER A 44 -4.63 -15.28 0.88
N THR A 45 -5.60 -14.85 0.10
CA THR A 45 -5.81 -15.30 -1.27
C THR A 45 -5.04 -14.39 -2.22
N PRO A 46 -4.25 -14.93 -3.17
CA PRO A 46 -3.54 -14.11 -4.16
C PRO A 46 -4.51 -13.26 -4.97
N ILE A 47 -4.12 -12.01 -5.24
CA ILE A 47 -4.94 -11.11 -6.05
C ILE A 47 -4.68 -11.33 -7.55
N ALA A 48 -5.65 -10.95 -8.37
CA ALA A 48 -5.50 -11.00 -9.82
C ALA A 48 -4.52 -9.93 -10.30
N SER A 49 -3.92 -10.16 -11.47
CA SER A 49 -3.11 -9.14 -12.14
C SER A 49 -3.96 -7.93 -12.50
N GLY A 50 -3.37 -6.75 -12.49
CA GLY A 50 -4.08 -5.55 -12.88
C GLY A 50 -3.65 -4.36 -12.05
N PHE A 51 -4.40 -3.26 -12.18
CA PHE A 51 -4.14 -2.03 -11.45
C PHE A 51 -4.88 -2.01 -10.12
N TYR A 52 -4.20 -1.48 -9.13
CA TYR A 52 -4.73 -1.29 -7.78
C TYR A 52 -4.39 0.12 -7.31
N ILE A 53 -5.06 0.55 -6.26
CA ILE A 53 -4.83 1.86 -5.66
C ILE A 53 -4.30 1.65 -4.26
N ILE A 54 -3.17 2.28 -3.97
CA ILE A 54 -2.57 2.29 -2.63
C ILE A 54 -2.85 3.66 -2.02
N HIS A 55 -3.54 3.67 -0.89
CA HIS A 55 -3.81 4.88 -0.14
C HIS A 55 -3.02 4.84 1.17
N VAL A 56 -2.25 5.89 1.42
CA VAL A 56 -1.46 6.03 2.65
C VAL A 56 -1.96 7.24 3.42
N LYS A 57 -2.33 7.02 4.68
CA LYS A 57 -2.68 8.09 5.59
C LYS A 57 -1.60 8.21 6.66
N ASP A 58 -0.94 9.36 6.72
CA ASP A 58 0.05 9.67 7.74
C ASP A 58 -0.68 10.11 9.00
N LEU A 59 -0.57 9.32 10.07
CA LEU A 59 -1.26 9.58 11.33
C LEU A 59 -0.60 10.68 12.16
N THR A 60 0.62 11.06 11.83
CA THR A 60 1.34 12.13 12.55
C THR A 60 0.97 13.50 11.99
N SER A 61 1.01 13.66 10.67
CA SER A 61 0.72 14.94 10.01
C SER A 61 -0.73 15.07 9.55
N GLY A 62 -1.45 13.96 9.46
CA GLY A 62 -2.79 13.92 8.87
C GLY A 62 -2.80 13.97 7.35
N GLY A 63 -1.62 13.93 6.71
CA GLY A 63 -1.51 13.91 5.26
C GLY A 63 -1.95 12.60 4.66
N GLU A 64 -2.38 12.65 3.39
CA GLU A 64 -2.81 11.47 2.66
C GLU A 64 -2.17 11.46 1.28
N LYS A 65 -1.89 10.27 0.79
CA LYS A 65 -1.32 10.08 -0.55
C LYS A 65 -1.95 8.87 -1.21
N THR A 66 -2.30 9.00 -2.48
CA THR A 66 -2.89 7.92 -3.26
C THR A 66 -2.03 7.65 -4.47
N VAL A 67 -1.70 6.39 -4.69
CA VAL A 67 -0.82 5.96 -5.79
C VAL A 67 -1.50 4.83 -6.54
N LYS A 68 -1.50 4.92 -7.87
CA LYS A 68 -1.93 3.83 -8.73
C LYS A 68 -0.76 2.87 -8.94
N PHE A 69 -1.05 1.58 -8.85
CA PHE A 69 -0.02 0.56 -8.84
C PHE A 69 -0.45 -0.62 -9.73
N TYR A 70 0.50 -1.19 -10.47
CA TYR A 70 0.27 -2.39 -11.24
C TYR A 70 0.84 -3.61 -10.51
N ALA A 71 0.05 -4.65 -10.33
CA ALA A 71 0.40 -5.79 -9.47
C ALA A 71 1.67 -6.54 -9.89
N ALA A 72 2.15 -6.38 -11.13
CA ALA A 72 3.40 -6.97 -11.60
C ALA A 72 4.65 -6.21 -11.14
N MET A 73 4.52 -5.01 -10.56
CA MET A 73 5.65 -4.22 -10.07
C MET A 73 6.25 -4.87 -8.83
N ARG A 74 7.57 -4.75 -8.69
CA ARG A 74 8.28 -5.29 -7.51
C ARG A 74 8.42 -4.29 -6.39
N GLN A 75 8.35 -3.00 -6.71
CA GLN A 75 8.50 -1.94 -5.74
C GLN A 75 7.66 -0.74 -6.13
N VAL A 76 7.01 -0.15 -5.13
CA VAL A 76 6.32 1.12 -5.26
C VAL A 76 7.01 2.11 -4.34
N ASP A 77 7.52 3.21 -4.90
CA ASP A 77 8.18 4.26 -4.14
C ASP A 77 7.26 5.47 -4.06
N LEU A 78 6.80 5.77 -2.85
CA LEU A 78 5.85 6.85 -2.62
C LEU A 78 6.42 8.24 -2.85
N ASN A 79 7.73 8.37 -2.96
CA ASN A 79 8.37 9.66 -3.24
C ASN A 79 8.43 10.00 -4.74
N THR A 80 8.20 9.03 -5.61
CA THR A 80 8.30 9.24 -7.07
C THR A 80 6.95 9.47 -7.75
N PHE A 81 5.88 9.42 -7.00
CA PHE A 81 4.52 9.61 -7.55
C PHE A 81 3.89 10.91 -7.12
#